data_4cd01b2cbda091d59e7f5ced021c1b46
#
_entry.id   4cd01b2cbda091d59e7f5ced021c1b46
#
_cell.length_a   1.000
_cell.length_b   1.000
_cell.length_c   1.000
_cell.angle_alpha   90.00
_cell.angle_beta   90.00
_cell.angle_gamma   90.00
#
_symmetry.space_group_name_H-M   'P 1'
#
loop_
_entity.id
_entity.type
_entity.pdbx_description
1 polymer ?
#
loop_
_entity_poly.entity_id
_entity_poly.type
_entity_poly.pdbx_seq_one_letter_code
_entity_poly.pdbx_strand_id
1 'polypeptide(L)'
;MGLFSSLYKNFINITAAFVLTVSTPAFAFQPVIPVTGQAVASPVLPAESNLMSLQDFADAVKDGNADKIKGLYAADVFSLRVIQQPAGKPGFVSPIEGVATQFGMASSNKVTGMLAHNYASGRYFFNLEQEDTVAVVYGDGSIKEYAITLIKRYQALSPKSASSEFVDLDTNEKLSAAGLFNKMYTGKHHLTLQTCIQEGNEDSWGRLFIIAEPVEA
;
A
#
# COMPACT_ATOMS: atom_id res chain seq x y z
N MET A 1 24.08 -17.65 12.93
CA MET A 1 24.34 -16.36 12.27
C MET A 1 24.12 -16.36 10.76
N GLY A 2 23.92 -17.49 10.08
CA GLY A 2 23.83 -17.59 8.62
C GLY A 2 22.42 -17.56 8.01
N LEU A 3 21.36 -17.89 8.73
CA LEU A 3 19.99 -18.00 8.20
C LEU A 3 19.31 -16.65 7.97
N PHE A 4 19.58 -15.65 8.80
CA PHE A 4 18.98 -14.33 8.66
C PHE A 4 19.48 -13.54 7.43
N SER A 5 20.74 -13.71 7.05
CA SER A 5 21.32 -13.00 5.90
C SER A 5 20.68 -13.39 4.55
N SER A 6 20.21 -14.63 4.40
CA SER A 6 19.59 -15.11 3.16
C SER A 6 18.16 -14.62 2.96
N LEU A 7 17.44 -14.40 4.04
CA LEU A 7 16.01 -13.98 4.00
C LEU A 7 15.87 -12.50 3.60
N TYR A 8 16.85 -11.65 3.98
CA TYR A 8 16.83 -10.23 3.61
C TYR A 8 17.11 -9.95 2.12
N LYS A 9 17.77 -10.88 1.42
CA LYS A 9 18.09 -10.70 0.00
C LYS A 9 16.88 -10.56 -0.91
N ASN A 10 15.72 -11.04 -0.49
CA ASN A 10 14.49 -11.02 -1.29
C ASN A 10 13.55 -9.85 -0.99
N PHE A 11 13.93 -8.98 -0.03
CA PHE A 11 13.06 -7.89 0.42
C PHE A 11 12.91 -6.74 -0.60
N ILE A 12 13.82 -6.62 -1.55
CA ILE A 12 13.96 -5.39 -2.34
C ILE A 12 13.76 -5.61 -3.85
N ASN A 13 13.80 -6.85 -4.37
CA ASN A 13 13.63 -7.10 -5.80
C ASN A 13 12.16 -7.08 -6.24
N ILE A 14 11.57 -5.89 -6.27
CA ILE A 14 10.31 -5.60 -6.95
C ILE A 14 10.67 -4.94 -8.29
N THR A 15 11.27 -5.69 -9.18
CA THR A 15 11.54 -5.21 -10.55
C THR A 15 10.94 -6.19 -11.53
N ALA A 16 9.78 -5.86 -12.10
CA ALA A 16 9.30 -6.48 -13.33
C ALA A 16 9.39 -5.43 -14.43
N ALA A 17 10.32 -5.59 -15.35
CA ALA A 17 10.38 -4.81 -16.57
C ALA A 17 9.31 -5.31 -17.54
N PHE A 18 8.30 -4.49 -17.83
CA PHE A 18 7.41 -4.68 -18.97
C PHE A 18 7.46 -3.45 -19.86
N VAL A 19 7.91 -3.63 -21.09
CA VAL A 19 7.83 -2.63 -22.14
C VAL A 19 6.46 -2.75 -22.80
N LEU A 20 5.59 -1.76 -22.60
CA LEU A 20 4.34 -1.62 -23.35
C LEU A 20 4.45 -0.42 -24.29
N THR A 21 4.37 -0.69 -25.58
CA THR A 21 4.23 0.33 -26.63
C THR A 21 2.83 0.93 -26.59
N VAL A 22 2.73 2.21 -26.30
CA VAL A 22 1.46 2.97 -26.30
C VAL A 22 1.28 3.66 -27.65
N SER A 23 0.24 3.28 -28.37
CA SER A 23 -0.27 4.01 -29.52
C SER A 23 -1.28 5.08 -29.05
N THR A 24 -1.00 6.34 -29.35
CA THR A 24 -1.86 7.48 -29.02
C THR A 24 -2.96 7.66 -30.05
N PRO A 25 -4.24 7.81 -29.67
CA PRO A 25 -5.27 8.33 -30.58
C PRO A 25 -5.27 9.86 -30.57
N ALA A 26 -5.34 10.44 -31.77
CA ALA A 26 -5.50 11.87 -31.98
C ALA A 26 -6.93 12.32 -31.66
N PHE A 27 -7.08 13.27 -30.74
CA PHE A 27 -8.37 13.94 -30.49
C PHE A 27 -8.51 15.19 -31.35
N ALA A 28 -9.63 15.28 -32.11
CA ALA A 28 -10.01 16.44 -32.88
C ALA A 28 -10.68 17.49 -31.96
N PHE A 29 -10.20 18.73 -32.02
CA PHE A 29 -10.82 19.89 -31.35
C PHE A 29 -12.12 20.31 -32.04
N GLN A 30 -13.21 20.44 -31.28
CA GLN A 30 -14.43 21.13 -31.69
C GLN A 30 -14.52 22.49 -30.99
N PRO A 31 -15.00 23.55 -31.67
CA PRO A 31 -15.11 24.88 -31.09
C PRO A 31 -16.32 24.98 -30.14
N VAL A 32 -16.09 25.57 -28.95
CA VAL A 32 -17.10 25.83 -27.93
C VAL A 32 -17.79 27.17 -28.20
N ILE A 33 -19.12 27.16 -28.29
CA ILE A 33 -19.97 28.37 -28.38
C ILE A 33 -20.29 28.83 -26.95
N PRO A 34 -20.11 30.14 -26.57
CA PRO A 34 -20.43 30.60 -25.23
C PRO A 34 -21.95 30.79 -25.08
N VAL A 35 -22.54 30.06 -24.14
CA VAL A 35 -23.90 30.28 -23.66
C VAL A 35 -23.86 31.11 -22.38
N THR A 36 -24.32 32.36 -22.47
CA THR A 36 -24.55 33.21 -21.28
C THR A 36 -25.88 32.80 -20.63
N GLY A 37 -25.78 32.08 -19.52
CA GLY A 37 -26.93 31.78 -18.66
C GLY A 37 -26.49 31.90 -17.20
N GLN A 38 -27.24 32.71 -16.41
CA GLN A 38 -27.02 32.88 -14.98
C GLN A 38 -27.12 31.53 -14.26
N ALA A 39 -26.03 31.08 -13.66
CA ALA A 39 -25.98 29.89 -12.84
C ALA A 39 -26.63 30.19 -11.48
N VAL A 40 -27.79 29.61 -11.23
CA VAL A 40 -28.31 29.41 -9.87
C VAL A 40 -27.42 28.36 -9.22
N ALA A 41 -26.70 28.75 -8.17
CA ALA A 41 -25.88 27.83 -7.40
C ALA A 41 -26.78 26.77 -6.74
N SER A 42 -26.87 25.59 -7.33
CA SER A 42 -27.41 24.42 -6.64
C SER A 42 -26.50 24.07 -5.48
N PRO A 43 -27.01 23.67 -4.30
CA PRO A 43 -26.15 23.16 -3.23
C PRO A 43 -25.37 21.97 -3.75
N VAL A 44 -24.04 22.07 -3.73
CA VAL A 44 -23.14 20.95 -4.00
C VAL A 44 -23.35 19.96 -2.86
N LEU A 45 -24.14 18.93 -3.13
CA LEU A 45 -24.14 17.74 -2.27
C LEU A 45 -22.71 17.19 -2.26
N PRO A 46 -22.16 16.80 -1.09
CA PRO A 46 -20.87 16.11 -1.07
C PRO A 46 -20.94 14.96 -2.06
N ALA A 47 -19.93 14.84 -2.92
CA ALA A 47 -19.83 13.71 -3.83
C ALA A 47 -19.85 12.44 -2.96
N GLU A 48 -20.93 11.66 -3.08
CA GLU A 48 -20.96 10.34 -2.43
C GLU A 48 -19.75 9.56 -2.98
N SER A 49 -18.89 9.08 -2.08
CA SER A 49 -17.76 8.26 -2.48
C SER A 49 -18.30 7.02 -3.21
N ASN A 50 -17.82 6.76 -4.41
CA ASN A 50 -18.19 5.57 -5.18
C ASN A 50 -17.61 4.27 -4.60
N LEU A 51 -16.97 4.33 -3.44
CA LEU A 51 -16.47 3.14 -2.74
C LEU A 51 -17.60 2.51 -1.93
N MET A 52 -17.66 1.17 -1.97
CA MET A 52 -18.62 0.42 -1.16
C MET A 52 -18.35 0.65 0.32
N SER A 53 -19.39 0.48 1.16
CA SER A 53 -19.23 0.58 2.61
C SER A 53 -18.27 -0.50 3.14
N LEU A 54 -17.68 -0.25 4.32
CA LEU A 54 -16.82 -1.24 4.99
C LEU A 54 -17.54 -2.58 5.21
N GLN A 55 -18.84 -2.53 5.58
CA GLN A 55 -19.61 -3.74 5.81
C GLN A 55 -19.86 -4.53 4.51
N ASP A 56 -20.26 -3.84 3.44
CA ASP A 56 -20.45 -4.48 2.11
C ASP A 56 -19.14 -5.08 1.60
N PHE A 57 -18.01 -4.38 1.82
CA PHE A 57 -16.70 -4.89 1.47
C PHE A 57 -16.33 -6.14 2.29
N ALA A 58 -16.55 -6.12 3.61
CA ALA A 58 -16.31 -7.27 4.47
C ALA A 58 -17.12 -8.48 4.02
N ASP A 59 -18.40 -8.28 3.69
CA ASP A 59 -19.27 -9.33 3.17
C ASP A 59 -18.81 -9.87 1.82
N ALA A 60 -18.25 -9.02 0.96
CA ALA A 60 -17.76 -9.40 -0.37
C ALA A 60 -16.45 -10.22 -0.33
N VAL A 61 -15.59 -10.03 0.69
CA VAL A 61 -14.28 -10.70 0.76
C VAL A 61 -14.24 -11.90 1.69
N LYS A 62 -15.25 -12.10 2.55
CA LYS A 62 -15.31 -13.23 3.50
C LYS A 62 -15.37 -14.57 2.78
N ASP A 63 -14.67 -15.57 3.34
CA ASP A 63 -14.64 -16.95 2.84
C ASP A 63 -14.76 -18.00 3.96
N GLY A 64 -15.06 -17.56 5.20
CA GLY A 64 -15.20 -18.39 6.39
C GLY A 64 -13.89 -18.70 7.14
N ASN A 65 -12.73 -18.24 6.65
CA ASN A 65 -11.45 -18.51 7.29
C ASN A 65 -11.03 -17.37 8.24
N ALA A 66 -11.34 -17.52 9.53
CA ALA A 66 -11.05 -16.51 10.56
C ALA A 66 -9.54 -16.21 10.76
N ASP A 67 -8.65 -17.14 10.37
CA ASP A 67 -7.20 -16.99 10.56
C ASP A 67 -6.53 -16.23 9.42
N LYS A 68 -7.28 -15.85 8.38
CA LYS A 68 -6.72 -15.21 7.20
C LYS A 68 -7.30 -13.81 6.96
N ILE A 69 -6.42 -12.87 6.75
CA ILE A 69 -6.81 -11.53 6.27
C ILE A 69 -7.22 -11.63 4.80
N LYS A 70 -8.38 -11.07 4.47
CA LYS A 70 -8.99 -11.09 3.14
C LYS A 70 -9.21 -9.71 2.55
N GLY A 71 -9.26 -8.68 3.40
CA GLY A 71 -9.50 -7.31 2.98
C GLY A 71 -8.66 -6.30 3.74
N LEU A 72 -8.39 -5.19 3.05
CA LEU A 72 -7.81 -3.96 3.58
C LEU A 72 -8.66 -2.81 3.07
N TYR A 73 -9.16 -1.97 3.98
CA TYR A 73 -10.10 -0.91 3.65
C TYR A 73 -9.70 0.41 4.33
N ALA A 74 -9.78 1.49 3.58
CA ALA A 74 -9.71 2.85 4.11
C ALA A 74 -10.82 3.65 3.44
N ALA A 75 -11.66 4.31 4.24
CA ALA A 75 -12.81 5.05 3.76
C ALA A 75 -12.38 6.09 2.72
N ASP A 76 -13.12 6.20 1.62
CA ASP A 76 -12.88 7.13 0.51
C ASP A 76 -11.52 7.00 -0.21
N VAL A 77 -10.65 6.07 0.22
CA VAL A 77 -9.31 5.87 -0.35
C VAL A 77 -9.21 4.55 -1.11
N PHE A 78 -9.54 3.42 -0.47
CA PHE A 78 -9.48 2.11 -1.13
C PHE A 78 -10.28 1.00 -0.43
N SER A 79 -10.62 -0.03 -1.23
CA SER A 79 -11.05 -1.35 -0.78
C SER A 79 -10.22 -2.40 -1.54
N LEU A 80 -9.25 -3.04 -0.87
CA LEU A 80 -8.29 -3.95 -1.50
C LEU A 80 -8.47 -5.37 -0.98
N ARG A 81 -8.59 -6.34 -1.90
CA ARG A 81 -8.51 -7.75 -1.52
C ARG A 81 -7.09 -8.08 -1.04
N VAL A 82 -6.99 -8.93 -0.02
CA VAL A 82 -5.68 -9.37 0.50
C VAL A 82 -5.43 -10.82 0.12
N ILE A 83 -4.26 -11.06 -0.48
CA ILE A 83 -3.73 -12.40 -0.69
C ILE A 83 -2.51 -12.65 0.18
N GLN A 84 -2.27 -13.90 0.50
CA GLN A 84 -1.10 -14.33 1.26
C GLN A 84 0.11 -14.47 0.34
N GLN A 85 1.31 -14.12 0.80
CA GLN A 85 2.51 -14.48 0.06
C GLN A 85 2.60 -15.98 -0.14
N PRO A 86 2.90 -16.48 -1.36
CA PRO A 86 3.12 -17.90 -1.58
C PRO A 86 4.30 -18.42 -0.76
N ALA A 87 4.19 -19.64 -0.26
CA ALA A 87 5.27 -20.30 0.46
C ALA A 87 6.57 -20.33 -0.38
N GLY A 88 7.69 -20.01 0.25
CA GLY A 88 9.01 -19.96 -0.41
C GLY A 88 9.23 -18.76 -1.34
N LYS A 89 8.30 -17.81 -1.44
CA LYS A 89 8.41 -16.61 -2.28
C LYS A 89 8.32 -15.30 -1.45
N PRO A 90 9.27 -15.02 -0.56
CA PRO A 90 9.19 -13.86 0.35
C PRO A 90 9.28 -12.49 -0.36
N GLY A 91 9.71 -12.46 -1.63
CA GLY A 91 9.73 -11.26 -2.46
C GLY A 91 8.50 -11.07 -3.33
N PHE A 92 7.50 -11.96 -3.24
CA PHE A 92 6.32 -11.86 -4.07
C PHE A 92 5.40 -10.73 -3.58
N VAL A 93 5.00 -9.87 -4.52
CA VAL A 93 3.94 -8.87 -4.36
C VAL A 93 3.01 -8.98 -5.56
N SER A 94 1.70 -8.97 -5.34
CA SER A 94 0.71 -9.06 -6.42
C SER A 94 0.83 -7.89 -7.40
N PRO A 95 0.91 -8.15 -8.71
CA PRO A 95 0.86 -7.09 -9.72
C PRO A 95 -0.56 -6.66 -10.07
N ILE A 96 -1.57 -7.29 -9.45
CA ILE A 96 -2.99 -7.10 -9.79
C ILE A 96 -3.52 -5.87 -9.08
N GLU A 97 -4.18 -4.99 -9.83
CA GLU A 97 -4.94 -3.85 -9.30
C GLU A 97 -6.05 -4.32 -8.35
N GLY A 98 -6.31 -3.57 -7.28
CA GLY A 98 -7.30 -3.93 -6.26
C GLY A 98 -6.82 -5.03 -5.28
N VAL A 99 -5.54 -5.40 -5.33
CA VAL A 99 -4.97 -6.45 -4.48
C VAL A 99 -3.77 -5.94 -3.69
N ALA A 100 -3.77 -6.20 -2.38
CA ALA A 100 -2.61 -6.10 -1.50
C ALA A 100 -2.10 -7.50 -1.13
N THR A 101 -0.82 -7.61 -0.79
CA THR A 101 -0.18 -8.88 -0.41
C THR A 101 0.21 -8.84 1.05
N GLN A 102 -0.25 -9.79 1.86
CA GLN A 102 0.18 -9.92 3.24
C GLN A 102 1.63 -10.38 3.30
N PHE A 103 2.47 -9.63 4.03
CA PHE A 103 3.89 -9.86 4.14
C PHE A 103 4.22 -10.90 5.22
N GLY A 104 4.62 -12.10 4.79
CA GLY A 104 4.85 -13.22 5.69
C GLY A 104 5.95 -12.98 6.75
N MET A 105 7.02 -12.25 6.41
CA MET A 105 8.10 -11.95 7.36
C MET A 105 7.64 -11.02 8.49
N ALA A 106 6.74 -10.07 8.22
CA ALA A 106 6.14 -9.22 9.25
C ALA A 106 5.32 -10.05 10.23
N SER A 107 4.55 -11.01 9.73
CA SER A 107 3.72 -11.90 10.56
C SER A 107 4.56 -12.71 11.56
N SER A 108 5.78 -13.10 11.19
CA SER A 108 6.71 -13.80 12.11
C SER A 108 7.14 -12.93 13.30
N ASN A 109 7.02 -11.61 13.18
CA ASN A 109 7.31 -10.64 14.25
C ASN A 109 6.02 -10.13 14.92
N LYS A 110 4.87 -10.77 14.71
CA LYS A 110 3.55 -10.36 15.22
C LYS A 110 3.09 -8.99 14.70
N VAL A 111 3.62 -8.55 13.56
CA VAL A 111 3.21 -7.33 12.85
C VAL A 111 2.39 -7.71 11.63
N THR A 112 1.32 -6.99 11.37
CA THR A 112 0.53 -7.14 10.15
C THR A 112 1.14 -6.28 9.05
N GLY A 113 1.91 -6.89 8.14
CA GLY A 113 2.52 -6.19 7.00
C GLY A 113 1.71 -6.36 5.73
N MET A 114 1.50 -5.28 4.99
CA MET A 114 0.84 -5.27 3.68
C MET A 114 1.72 -4.61 2.63
N LEU A 115 1.93 -5.31 1.52
CA LEU A 115 2.72 -4.85 0.39
C LEU A 115 1.84 -4.63 -0.83
N ALA A 116 2.09 -3.56 -1.57
CA ALA A 116 1.48 -3.34 -2.87
C ALA A 116 2.45 -2.58 -3.79
N HIS A 117 2.40 -2.85 -5.10
CA HIS A 117 3.18 -2.10 -6.07
C HIS A 117 2.62 -0.70 -6.27
N ASN A 118 3.51 0.30 -6.38
CA ASN A 118 3.14 1.70 -6.61
C ASN A 118 2.43 1.93 -7.96
N TYR A 119 2.71 1.12 -8.97
CA TYR A 119 2.02 1.17 -10.27
C TYR A 119 0.65 0.44 -10.25
N ALA A 120 0.34 -0.26 -9.16
CA ALA A 120 -0.94 -0.92 -8.91
C ALA A 120 -1.56 -0.37 -7.61
N SER A 121 -2.10 -1.22 -6.75
CA SER A 121 -2.84 -0.81 -5.53
C SER A 121 -2.03 0.06 -4.55
N GLY A 122 -0.71 -0.03 -4.56
CA GLY A 122 0.16 0.77 -3.66
C GLY A 122 0.11 2.27 -3.92
N ARG A 123 -0.35 2.71 -5.10
CA ARG A 123 -0.54 4.15 -5.38
C ARG A 123 -1.57 4.80 -4.45
N TYR A 124 -2.54 4.07 -3.97
CA TYR A 124 -3.55 4.59 -3.06
C TYR A 124 -3.00 4.89 -1.66
N PHE A 125 -1.88 4.26 -1.27
CA PHE A 125 -1.26 4.51 0.04
C PHE A 125 -0.73 5.94 0.18
N PHE A 126 -0.45 6.63 -0.94
CA PHE A 126 -0.03 8.03 -0.92
C PHE A 126 -1.15 9.01 -0.55
N ASN A 127 -2.41 8.58 -0.59
CA ASN A 127 -3.57 9.39 -0.25
C ASN A 127 -3.97 9.24 1.23
N LEU A 128 -3.26 8.42 2.00
CA LEU A 128 -3.50 8.25 3.42
C LEU A 128 -2.76 9.33 4.23
N GLU A 129 -3.43 9.82 5.27
CA GLU A 129 -2.91 10.83 6.19
C GLU A 129 -2.81 10.29 7.62
N GLN A 130 -2.12 11.01 8.51
CA GLN A 130 -2.12 10.68 9.93
C GLN A 130 -3.55 10.79 10.48
N GLU A 131 -3.87 9.92 11.46
CA GLU A 131 -5.19 9.78 12.08
C GLU A 131 -6.26 9.09 11.21
N ASP A 132 -6.00 8.86 9.91
CA ASP A 132 -6.89 8.02 9.11
C ASP A 132 -6.99 6.61 9.71
N THR A 133 -8.16 6.00 9.52
CA THR A 133 -8.41 4.62 9.95
C THR A 133 -8.28 3.65 8.79
N VAL A 134 -7.53 2.58 9.01
CA VAL A 134 -7.42 1.44 8.10
C VAL A 134 -8.02 0.21 8.76
N ALA A 135 -9.02 -0.39 8.11
CA ALA A 135 -9.65 -1.62 8.56
C ALA A 135 -9.03 -2.85 7.89
N VAL A 136 -8.74 -3.87 8.68
CA VAL A 136 -8.31 -5.20 8.25
C VAL A 136 -9.48 -6.15 8.41
N VAL A 137 -9.93 -6.75 7.31
CA VAL A 137 -11.05 -7.68 7.27
C VAL A 137 -10.52 -9.11 7.21
N TYR A 138 -11.00 -9.96 8.12
CA TYR A 138 -10.69 -11.39 8.16
C TYR A 138 -11.70 -12.21 7.36
N GLY A 139 -11.34 -13.46 7.05
CA GLY A 139 -12.19 -14.31 6.22
C GLY A 139 -13.50 -14.75 6.87
N ASP A 140 -13.67 -14.63 8.18
CA ASP A 140 -14.96 -14.80 8.87
C ASP A 140 -15.86 -13.55 8.84
N GLY A 141 -15.34 -12.44 8.29
CA GLY A 141 -16.02 -11.15 8.26
C GLY A 141 -15.70 -10.26 9.46
N SER A 142 -14.90 -10.74 10.44
CA SER A 142 -14.47 -9.89 11.54
C SER A 142 -13.54 -8.77 11.05
N ILE A 143 -13.62 -7.61 11.71
CA ILE A 143 -12.91 -6.39 11.35
C ILE A 143 -12.03 -5.95 12.51
N LYS A 144 -10.80 -5.53 12.21
CA LYS A 144 -9.93 -4.82 13.15
C LYS A 144 -9.52 -3.49 12.55
N GLU A 145 -9.70 -2.42 13.31
CA GLU A 145 -9.38 -1.08 12.91
C GLU A 145 -8.03 -0.63 13.49
N TYR A 146 -7.31 0.16 12.70
CA TYR A 146 -6.00 0.71 13.02
C TYR A 146 -5.98 2.19 12.66
N ALA A 147 -5.57 3.06 13.59
CA ALA A 147 -5.34 4.48 13.34
C ALA A 147 -3.90 4.71 12.89
N ILE A 148 -3.72 5.48 11.83
CA ILE A 148 -2.38 5.81 11.30
C ILE A 148 -1.67 6.75 12.27
N THR A 149 -0.51 6.30 12.77
CA THR A 149 0.30 7.06 13.73
C THR A 149 1.59 7.59 13.12
N LEU A 150 2.07 6.99 12.02
CA LEU A 150 3.34 7.38 11.42
C LEU A 150 3.35 7.11 9.91
N ILE A 151 3.80 8.12 9.15
CA ILE A 151 4.08 8.00 7.71
C ILE A 151 5.55 8.34 7.49
N LYS A 152 6.31 7.43 6.88
CA LYS A 152 7.75 7.58 6.63
C LYS A 152 8.13 7.30 5.20
N ARG A 153 9.05 8.10 4.69
CA ARG A 153 9.61 7.95 3.35
C ARG A 153 11.11 7.79 3.41
N TYR A 154 11.63 6.84 2.65
CA TYR A 154 13.05 6.53 2.59
C TYR A 154 13.51 6.48 1.14
N GLN A 155 14.63 7.14 0.84
CA GLN A 155 15.34 6.94 -0.42
C GLN A 155 16.15 5.64 -0.36
N ALA A 156 16.09 4.82 -1.41
CA ALA A 156 16.98 3.67 -1.57
C ALA A 156 18.26 4.11 -2.29
N LEU A 157 19.44 3.90 -1.68
CA LEU A 157 20.71 4.29 -2.29
C LEU A 157 21.14 3.36 -3.44
N SER A 158 20.56 2.16 -3.47
CA SER A 158 20.73 1.18 -4.55
C SER A 158 19.38 0.51 -4.84
N PRO A 159 18.43 1.18 -5.55
CA PRO A 159 17.04 0.77 -5.67
C PRO A 159 16.81 -0.68 -6.11
N LYS A 160 17.72 -1.21 -6.97
CA LYS A 160 17.65 -2.58 -7.53
C LYS A 160 18.40 -3.62 -6.69
N SER A 161 19.02 -3.21 -5.58
CA SER A 161 19.77 -4.12 -4.70
C SER A 161 18.92 -4.56 -3.50
N ALA A 162 18.92 -5.86 -3.25
CA ALA A 162 18.32 -6.44 -2.05
C ALA A 162 19.02 -6.03 -0.74
N SER A 163 20.22 -5.51 -0.81
CA SER A 163 21.02 -5.02 0.32
C SER A 163 21.19 -3.50 0.29
N SER A 164 20.27 -2.77 -0.39
CA SER A 164 20.29 -1.31 -0.41
C SER A 164 20.36 -0.75 1.00
N GLU A 165 21.13 0.30 1.17
CA GLU A 165 20.96 1.21 2.29
C GLU A 165 19.86 2.21 1.96
N PHE A 166 19.26 2.79 2.98
CA PHE A 166 18.15 3.72 2.89
C PHE A 166 18.46 4.99 3.68
N VAL A 167 17.99 6.12 3.18
CA VAL A 167 18.06 7.41 3.86
C VAL A 167 16.64 7.85 4.20
N ASP A 168 16.37 8.11 5.48
CA ASP A 168 15.12 8.71 5.95
C ASP A 168 15.03 10.14 5.40
N LEU A 169 13.97 10.45 4.65
CA LEU A 169 13.82 11.75 3.97
C LEU A 169 13.50 12.90 4.93
N ASP A 170 13.07 12.59 6.17
CA ASP A 170 12.76 13.61 7.17
C ASP A 170 14.00 13.96 8.03
N THR A 171 14.81 12.93 8.36
CA THR A 171 15.89 13.06 9.34
C THR A 171 17.29 12.98 8.74
N ASN A 172 17.41 12.50 7.48
CA ASN A 172 18.65 12.12 6.81
C ASN A 172 19.41 10.96 7.51
N GLU A 173 18.75 10.23 8.41
CA GLU A 173 19.32 9.03 9.02
C GLU A 173 19.55 7.94 7.97
N LYS A 174 20.74 7.35 7.99
CA LYS A 174 21.09 6.26 7.09
C LYS A 174 20.89 4.91 7.76
N LEU A 175 20.16 4.01 7.12
CA LEU A 175 19.83 2.69 7.62
C LEU A 175 20.22 1.59 6.62
N SER A 176 20.70 0.46 7.13
CA SER A 176 20.78 -0.76 6.32
C SER A 176 19.38 -1.33 6.04
N ALA A 177 19.25 -2.21 5.05
CA ALA A 177 18.00 -2.93 4.79
C ALA A 177 17.46 -3.65 6.03
N ALA A 178 18.35 -4.27 6.82
CA ALA A 178 17.98 -4.93 8.07
C ALA A 178 17.52 -3.93 9.15
N GLY A 179 18.20 -2.79 9.26
CA GLY A 179 17.83 -1.71 10.18
C GLY A 179 16.45 -1.16 9.85
N LEU A 180 16.18 -0.89 8.57
CA LEU A 180 14.87 -0.42 8.11
C LEU A 180 13.79 -1.47 8.35
N PHE A 181 14.05 -2.75 8.05
CA PHE A 181 13.10 -3.82 8.34
C PHE A 181 12.76 -3.88 9.84
N ASN A 182 13.77 -3.87 10.70
CA ASN A 182 13.55 -3.90 12.15
C ASN A 182 12.73 -2.69 12.62
N LYS A 183 13.00 -1.50 12.09
CA LYS A 183 12.27 -0.28 12.43
C LYS A 183 10.79 -0.34 12.04
N MET A 184 10.46 -0.99 10.89
CA MET A 184 9.11 -0.99 10.33
C MET A 184 8.28 -2.23 10.66
N TYR A 185 8.92 -3.35 11.04
CA TYR A 185 8.25 -4.65 11.15
C TYR A 185 8.56 -5.41 12.44
N THR A 186 9.00 -4.71 13.49
CA THR A 186 9.18 -5.31 14.83
C THR A 186 8.60 -4.41 15.92
N GLY A 187 8.45 -4.95 17.12
CA GLY A 187 7.94 -4.21 18.28
C GLY A 187 6.55 -4.67 18.70
N LYS A 188 5.74 -3.75 19.21
CA LYS A 188 4.35 -4.02 19.56
C LYS A 188 3.54 -4.35 18.29
N HIS A 189 2.43 -5.06 18.44
CA HIS A 189 1.54 -5.33 17.32
C HIS A 189 1.05 -4.03 16.67
N HIS A 190 1.21 -3.93 15.34
CA HIS A 190 0.74 -2.83 14.53
C HIS A 190 0.52 -3.29 13.08
N LEU A 191 -0.14 -2.46 12.29
CA LEU A 191 -0.26 -2.60 10.85
C LEU A 191 0.82 -1.75 10.17
N THR A 192 1.54 -2.33 9.21
CA THR A 192 2.47 -1.59 8.33
C THR A 192 2.04 -1.76 6.88
N LEU A 193 1.75 -0.66 6.19
CA LEU A 193 1.57 -0.64 4.74
C LEU A 193 2.88 -0.20 4.11
N GLN A 194 3.29 -0.88 3.02
CA GLN A 194 4.50 -0.52 2.28
C GLN A 194 4.25 -0.51 0.78
N THR A 195 4.79 0.53 0.13
CA THR A 195 4.89 0.60 -1.35
C THR A 195 6.22 1.23 -1.75
N CYS A 196 6.56 1.16 -3.05
CA CYS A 196 7.70 1.88 -3.62
C CYS A 196 7.33 3.35 -3.88
N ILE A 197 8.34 4.21 -3.87
CA ILE A 197 8.27 5.58 -4.36
C ILE A 197 9.01 5.61 -5.69
N GLN A 198 8.37 6.15 -6.72
CA GLN A 198 8.99 6.43 -8.01
C GLN A 198 9.58 7.83 -8.02
N GLU A 199 10.76 7.96 -8.63
CA GLU A 199 11.38 9.26 -8.93
C GLU A 199 11.96 9.20 -10.35
N GLY A 200 11.49 10.08 -11.22
CA GLY A 200 11.83 10.05 -12.65
C GLY A 200 11.48 8.70 -13.27
N ASN A 201 12.48 8.02 -13.83
CA ASN A 201 12.34 6.70 -14.47
C ASN A 201 12.67 5.51 -13.54
N GLU A 202 12.89 5.73 -12.25
CA GLU A 202 13.20 4.68 -11.29
C GLU A 202 11.98 4.39 -10.39
N ASP A 203 11.27 3.30 -10.70
CA ASP A 203 10.03 2.92 -10.02
C ASP A 203 10.23 2.52 -8.55
N SER A 204 11.45 2.16 -8.17
CA SER A 204 11.82 1.72 -6.83
C SER A 204 12.81 2.65 -6.14
N TRP A 205 12.86 3.93 -6.56
CA TRP A 205 13.75 4.94 -6.01
C TRP A 205 13.67 5.04 -4.49
N GLY A 206 12.48 4.86 -3.91
CA GLY A 206 12.29 4.92 -2.48
C GLY A 206 11.24 3.95 -1.96
N ARG A 207 10.95 4.08 -0.66
CA ARG A 207 9.92 3.30 0.05
C ARG A 207 9.07 4.21 0.90
N LEU A 208 7.75 4.07 0.78
CA LEU A 208 6.76 4.63 1.68
C LEU A 208 6.37 3.54 2.68
N PHE A 209 6.38 3.90 3.96
CA PHE A 209 5.84 3.10 5.06
C PHE A 209 4.77 3.90 5.80
N ILE A 210 3.67 3.23 6.11
CA ILE A 210 2.60 3.76 6.93
C ILE A 210 2.39 2.79 8.08
N ILE A 211 2.54 3.27 9.31
CA ILE A 211 2.32 2.50 10.53
C ILE A 211 1.02 2.96 11.15
N ALA A 212 0.17 1.98 11.48
CA ALA A 212 -1.09 2.22 12.15
C ALA A 212 -1.23 1.30 13.36
N GLU A 213 -1.64 1.85 14.49
CA GLU A 213 -1.81 1.13 15.75
C GLU A 213 -3.26 0.68 15.91
N PRO A 214 -3.52 -0.46 16.59
CA PRO A 214 -4.88 -0.93 16.84
C PRO A 214 -5.70 0.14 17.57
N VAL A 215 -6.91 0.39 17.10
CA VAL A 215 -7.90 1.18 17.84
C VAL A 215 -8.45 0.27 18.96
N GLU A 216 -8.29 0.70 20.21
CA GLU A 216 -8.86 -0.01 21.35
C GLU A 216 -10.39 0.14 21.32
N ALA A 217 -11.11 -0.98 21.51
CA ALA A 217 -12.57 -1.04 21.54
C ALA A 217 -13.13 -0.60 22.89
#